data_a234c6f48bf0c7fe20ea7481f08cc423
#
_entry.id   a234c6f48bf0c7fe20ea7481f08cc423
#
_cell.length_a   1.000
_cell.length_b   1.000
_cell.length_c   1.000
_cell.angle_alpha   90.00
_cell.angle_beta   90.00
_cell.angle_gamma   90.00
#
_symmetry.space_group_name_H-M   'P 1'
#
loop_
_entity.id
_entity.type
_entity.pdbx_description
1 polymer ?
#
loop_
_entity_poly.entity_id
_entity_poly.type
_entity_poly.pdbx_seq_one_letter_code
_entity_poly.pdbx_strand_id
1 'polypeptide(L)'
;MTEDALSSNAPHIETLHDYGCHDILGVKEGDHAYLFTQVPAAEESGRITDDERHDRAAGLVHRVRLVNDMPLNGSRADVRVNVIESWEMGQDQVQHVSWVTDLRVNKRNVDKLMRGGRARGKIEHATFNTLQNQGDNCEHNDGHGAKNLSVVFAMLMMLACLVDQTQPLCCALLQAVWAKLGSKRQLGESMRSLFYTYALHSMRQRFEALFDGLKRPQPIFVIDSP
;
A
#
# COMPACT_ATOMS: atom_id res chain seq x y z
N MET A 1 -4.91 6.41 -9.83
CA MET A 1 -4.55 6.74 -8.44
C MET A 1 -5.49 6.00 -7.49
N THR A 2 -5.07 5.62 -6.28
CA THR A 2 -5.97 5.00 -5.29
C THR A 2 -5.76 5.67 -3.94
N GLU A 3 -6.87 6.08 -3.31
CA GLU A 3 -6.86 6.85 -2.06
C GLU A 3 -8.03 6.44 -1.16
N ASP A 4 -8.04 6.96 0.07
CA ASP A 4 -9.09 6.69 1.05
C ASP A 4 -10.33 7.59 0.88
N ALA A 5 -11.30 7.42 1.77
CA ALA A 5 -12.57 8.14 1.70
C ALA A 5 -12.45 9.66 1.93
N LEU A 6 -11.38 10.14 2.57
CA LEU A 6 -11.16 11.57 2.77
C LEU A 6 -10.87 12.31 1.46
N SER A 7 -10.29 11.61 0.50
CA SER A 7 -9.95 12.14 -0.83
C SER A 7 -11.12 12.11 -1.82
N SER A 8 -12.24 11.45 -1.48
CA SER A 8 -13.39 11.28 -2.37
C SER A 8 -14.30 12.50 -2.40
N ASN A 9 -13.75 13.65 -2.77
CA ASN A 9 -14.49 14.90 -2.90
C ASN A 9 -14.36 15.47 -4.31
N ALA A 10 -15.36 16.26 -4.73
CA ALA A 10 -15.46 16.75 -6.10
C ALA A 10 -14.25 17.58 -6.56
N PRO A 11 -13.72 18.55 -5.78
CA PRO A 11 -12.54 19.31 -6.19
C PRO A 11 -11.31 18.45 -6.40
N HIS A 12 -11.11 17.41 -5.58
CA HIS A 12 -9.97 16.51 -5.72
C HIS A 12 -10.08 15.62 -6.96
N ILE A 13 -11.27 15.06 -7.21
CA ILE A 13 -11.53 14.26 -8.42
C ILE A 13 -11.29 15.10 -9.69
N GLU A 14 -11.78 16.33 -9.72
CA GLU A 14 -11.52 17.24 -10.85
C GLU A 14 -10.04 17.49 -11.04
N THR A 15 -9.30 17.74 -9.96
CA THR A 15 -7.85 17.91 -10.01
C THR A 15 -7.14 16.68 -10.59
N LEU A 16 -7.54 15.47 -10.19
CA LEU A 16 -6.98 14.23 -10.74
C LEU A 16 -7.26 14.11 -12.25
N HIS A 17 -8.48 14.43 -12.68
CA HIS A 17 -8.86 14.41 -14.09
C HIS A 17 -8.08 15.46 -14.92
N ASP A 18 -7.85 16.66 -14.38
CA ASP A 18 -7.04 17.70 -15.02
C ASP A 18 -5.59 17.25 -15.24
N TYR A 19 -5.06 16.41 -14.34
CA TYR A 19 -3.75 15.77 -14.52
C TYR A 19 -3.78 14.50 -15.40
N GLY A 20 -4.94 14.13 -15.95
CA GLY A 20 -5.09 12.92 -16.74
C GLY A 20 -4.95 11.62 -15.94
N CYS A 21 -5.16 11.67 -14.64
CA CYS A 21 -5.08 10.52 -13.76
C CYS A 21 -6.45 9.85 -13.62
N HIS A 22 -6.49 8.53 -13.84
CA HIS A 22 -7.63 7.72 -13.40
C HIS A 22 -7.60 7.53 -11.89
N ASP A 23 -8.78 7.46 -11.27
CA ASP A 23 -8.94 7.31 -9.83
C ASP A 23 -9.67 6.03 -9.43
N ILE A 24 -9.41 5.56 -8.19
CA ILE A 24 -10.20 4.58 -7.45
C ILE A 24 -10.16 5.04 -6.00
N LEU A 25 -11.23 5.67 -5.53
CA LEU A 25 -11.29 6.31 -4.23
C LEU A 25 -12.26 5.55 -3.32
N GLY A 26 -11.86 5.32 -2.06
CA GLY A 26 -12.75 4.76 -1.06
C GLY A 26 -13.95 5.68 -0.82
N VAL A 27 -15.13 5.13 -0.53
CA VAL A 27 -16.31 5.90 -0.08
C VAL A 27 -16.96 5.18 1.09
N LYS A 28 -17.57 5.93 1.99
CA LYS A 28 -18.32 5.41 3.12
C LYS A 28 -19.71 6.04 3.12
N GLU A 29 -20.73 5.26 3.48
CA GLU A 29 -22.10 5.71 3.49
C GLU A 29 -22.31 6.94 4.38
N GLY A 30 -21.67 6.99 5.56
CA GLY A 30 -21.75 8.12 6.48
C GLY A 30 -21.21 9.45 5.90
N ASP A 31 -20.15 9.37 5.10
CA ASP A 31 -19.51 10.56 4.52
C ASP A 31 -20.09 10.94 3.15
N HIS A 32 -20.70 9.98 2.45
CA HIS A 32 -21.23 10.11 1.08
C HIS A 32 -22.72 9.78 1.02
N ALA A 33 -23.48 10.18 2.04
CA ALA A 33 -24.91 9.83 2.17
C ALA A 33 -25.72 10.15 0.90
N TYR A 34 -25.47 11.29 0.24
CA TYR A 34 -26.16 11.64 -1.00
C TYR A 34 -25.96 10.59 -2.10
N LEU A 35 -24.72 10.14 -2.33
CA LEU A 35 -24.41 9.11 -3.32
C LEU A 35 -25.21 7.84 -3.07
N PHE A 36 -25.22 7.38 -1.82
CA PHE A 36 -25.89 6.15 -1.44
C PHE A 36 -27.42 6.28 -1.43
N THR A 37 -27.98 7.47 -1.20
CA THR A 37 -29.45 7.71 -1.36
C THR A 37 -29.91 7.60 -2.82
N GLN A 38 -29.02 7.71 -3.79
CA GLN A 38 -29.35 7.55 -5.21
C GLN A 38 -29.35 6.09 -5.68
N VAL A 39 -28.78 5.16 -4.89
CA VAL A 39 -28.68 3.75 -5.26
C VAL A 39 -30.05 3.09 -5.47
N PRO A 40 -31.07 3.28 -4.59
CA PRO A 40 -32.39 2.72 -4.81
C PRO A 40 -33.04 3.18 -6.14
N ALA A 41 -32.93 4.44 -6.49
CA ALA A 41 -33.43 4.96 -7.76
C ALA A 41 -32.70 4.37 -8.98
N ALA A 42 -31.41 4.06 -8.82
CA ALA A 42 -30.63 3.34 -9.84
C ALA A 42 -31.08 1.88 -9.95
N GLU A 43 -31.50 1.25 -8.87
CA GLU A 43 -32.06 -0.12 -8.85
C GLU A 43 -33.41 -0.16 -9.56
N GLU A 44 -34.34 0.71 -9.24
CA GLU A 44 -35.63 0.83 -9.90
C GLU A 44 -35.52 1.08 -11.42
N SER A 45 -34.50 1.83 -11.82
CA SER A 45 -34.21 2.09 -13.24
C SER A 45 -33.42 0.99 -13.96
N GLY A 46 -33.12 -0.11 -13.29
CA GLY A 46 -32.39 -1.25 -13.86
C GLY A 46 -30.92 -0.96 -14.19
N ARG A 47 -30.32 0.07 -13.60
CA ARG A 47 -28.92 0.46 -13.84
C ARG A 47 -27.91 -0.29 -12.97
N ILE A 48 -28.39 -1.06 -12.00
CA ILE A 48 -27.52 -1.86 -11.12
C ILE A 48 -27.14 -3.17 -11.81
N THR A 49 -25.90 -3.56 -11.65
CA THR A 49 -25.43 -4.89 -12.03
C THR A 49 -24.91 -5.56 -10.77
N ASP A 50 -25.59 -6.60 -10.32
CA ASP A 50 -25.14 -7.45 -9.22
C ASP A 50 -24.36 -8.67 -9.78
N ASP A 51 -23.32 -9.10 -9.03
CA ASP A 51 -22.56 -10.33 -9.28
C ASP A 51 -22.30 -11.00 -7.94
N GLU A 52 -22.57 -12.32 -7.88
CA GLU A 52 -22.36 -13.09 -6.65
C GLU A 52 -21.50 -14.31 -6.97
N ARG A 53 -20.48 -14.54 -6.15
CA ARG A 53 -19.51 -15.63 -6.31
C ARG A 53 -19.32 -16.34 -4.99
N HIS A 54 -19.35 -17.67 -5.05
CA HIS A 54 -19.10 -18.51 -3.88
C HIS A 54 -17.69 -19.07 -3.92
N ASP A 55 -16.85 -18.69 -2.96
CA ASP A 55 -15.59 -19.36 -2.69
C ASP A 55 -15.84 -20.52 -1.73
N ARG A 56 -16.05 -21.71 -2.26
CA ARG A 56 -16.32 -22.93 -1.48
C ARG A 56 -15.11 -23.36 -0.64
N ALA A 57 -13.89 -23.05 -1.08
CA ALA A 57 -12.67 -23.43 -0.38
C ALA A 57 -12.48 -22.59 0.90
N ALA A 58 -12.80 -21.30 0.81
CA ALA A 58 -12.73 -20.38 1.96
C ALA A 58 -14.05 -20.30 2.76
N GLY A 59 -15.17 -20.87 2.26
CA GLY A 59 -16.48 -20.73 2.89
C GLY A 59 -17.02 -19.30 2.83
N LEU A 60 -16.63 -18.52 1.81
CA LEU A 60 -16.97 -17.11 1.67
C LEU A 60 -17.94 -16.90 0.50
N VAL A 61 -18.85 -15.93 0.67
CA VAL A 61 -19.68 -15.42 -0.42
C VAL A 61 -19.26 -13.98 -0.71
N HIS A 62 -18.87 -13.73 -1.94
CA HIS A 62 -18.52 -12.41 -2.44
C HIS A 62 -19.68 -11.86 -3.27
N ARG A 63 -20.31 -10.81 -2.80
CA ARG A 63 -21.31 -10.06 -3.56
C ARG A 63 -20.74 -8.74 -4.00
N VAL A 64 -20.93 -8.39 -5.26
CA VAL A 64 -20.48 -7.12 -5.83
C VAL A 64 -21.64 -6.45 -6.54
N ARG A 65 -21.83 -5.17 -6.25
CA ARG A 65 -22.81 -4.29 -6.91
C ARG A 65 -22.08 -3.22 -7.69
N LEU A 66 -22.48 -3.02 -8.92
CA LEU A 66 -21.91 -2.06 -9.85
C LEU A 66 -22.97 -1.09 -10.33
N VAL A 67 -22.69 0.20 -10.22
CA VAL A 67 -23.56 1.25 -10.73
C VAL A 67 -22.69 2.28 -11.46
N ASN A 68 -23.02 2.56 -12.73
CA ASN A 68 -22.32 3.57 -13.50
C ASN A 68 -23.09 4.89 -13.50
N ASP A 69 -22.36 5.99 -13.69
CA ASP A 69 -22.89 7.31 -13.92
C ASP A 69 -23.79 7.80 -12.76
N MET A 70 -23.21 7.85 -11.56
CA MET A 70 -23.86 8.35 -10.35
C MET A 70 -23.35 9.76 -10.00
N PRO A 71 -24.20 10.68 -9.52
CA PRO A 71 -23.71 11.95 -9.00
C PRO A 71 -23.01 11.73 -7.67
N LEU A 72 -21.81 12.30 -7.52
CA LEU A 72 -21.01 12.12 -6.31
C LEU A 72 -21.67 12.76 -5.08
N ASN A 73 -22.17 13.99 -5.24
CA ASN A 73 -22.84 14.71 -4.17
C ASN A 73 -23.91 15.67 -4.74
N GLY A 74 -24.79 16.19 -3.87
CA GLY A 74 -25.88 17.06 -4.30
C GLY A 74 -25.47 18.48 -4.72
N SER A 75 -24.36 18.99 -4.18
CA SER A 75 -23.85 20.34 -4.51
C SER A 75 -23.08 20.37 -5.83
N ARG A 76 -22.54 19.23 -6.26
CA ARG A 76 -21.78 19.03 -7.49
C ARG A 76 -22.27 17.76 -8.20
N ALA A 77 -23.54 17.76 -8.59
CA ALA A 77 -24.16 16.65 -9.33
C ALA A 77 -23.62 16.47 -10.75
N ASP A 78 -22.88 17.44 -11.25
CA ASP A 78 -22.10 17.42 -12.49
C ASP A 78 -20.90 16.46 -12.41
N VAL A 79 -20.31 16.25 -11.23
CA VAL A 79 -19.24 15.28 -11.02
C VAL A 79 -19.83 13.87 -10.97
N ARG A 80 -19.63 13.13 -12.05
CA ARG A 80 -20.19 11.79 -12.24
C ARG A 80 -19.14 10.73 -11.96
N VAL A 81 -19.53 9.72 -11.20
CA VAL A 81 -18.65 8.61 -10.80
C VAL A 81 -19.32 7.26 -11.05
N ASN A 82 -18.52 6.22 -11.12
CA ASN A 82 -18.97 4.84 -11.17
C ASN A 82 -18.71 4.18 -9.82
N VAL A 83 -19.70 3.49 -9.28
CA VAL A 83 -19.71 2.94 -7.91
C VAL A 83 -19.45 1.43 -7.97
N ILE A 84 -18.60 0.97 -7.08
CA ILE A 84 -18.36 -0.45 -6.79
C ILE A 84 -18.63 -0.66 -5.30
N GLU A 85 -19.60 -1.49 -4.95
CA GLU A 85 -19.81 -1.98 -3.60
C GLU A 85 -19.43 -3.46 -3.55
N SER A 86 -18.70 -3.88 -2.53
CA SER A 86 -18.26 -5.27 -2.34
C SER A 86 -18.57 -5.72 -0.92
N TRP A 87 -19.28 -6.82 -0.81
CA TRP A 87 -19.52 -7.53 0.45
C TRP A 87 -18.79 -8.86 0.41
N GLU A 88 -18.06 -9.14 1.45
CA GLU A 88 -17.45 -10.43 1.72
C GLU A 88 -18.12 -11.00 2.98
N MET A 89 -18.91 -12.04 2.78
CA MET A 89 -19.74 -12.65 3.82
C MET A 89 -19.12 -13.98 4.23
N GLY A 90 -18.60 -14.03 5.47
CA GLY A 90 -18.15 -15.24 6.14
C GLY A 90 -19.21 -15.77 7.10
N GLN A 91 -18.84 -16.78 7.92
CA GLN A 91 -19.77 -17.38 8.89
C GLN A 91 -20.23 -16.39 9.96
N ASP A 92 -19.32 -15.53 10.47
CA ASP A 92 -19.59 -14.61 11.58
C ASP A 92 -19.32 -13.13 11.26
N GLN A 93 -18.85 -12.82 10.06
CA GLN A 93 -18.46 -11.46 9.70
C GLN A 93 -18.91 -11.11 8.27
N VAL A 94 -19.40 -9.86 8.12
CA VAL A 94 -19.65 -9.25 6.83
C VAL A 94 -18.71 -8.05 6.70
N GLN A 95 -17.81 -8.10 5.74
CA GLN A 95 -16.97 -6.98 5.39
C GLN A 95 -17.58 -6.26 4.19
N HIS A 96 -17.92 -4.97 4.35
CA HIS A 96 -18.42 -4.12 3.28
C HIS A 96 -17.39 -3.05 2.95
N VAL A 97 -17.04 -2.91 1.68
CA VAL A 97 -16.14 -1.88 1.18
C VAL A 97 -16.70 -1.31 -0.12
N SER A 98 -16.66 0.01 -0.25
CA SER A 98 -17.18 0.71 -1.41
C SER A 98 -16.13 1.65 -2.00
N TRP A 99 -16.13 1.78 -3.33
CA TRP A 99 -15.27 2.67 -4.08
C TRP A 99 -16.03 3.42 -5.15
N VAL A 100 -15.53 4.60 -5.49
CA VAL A 100 -15.89 5.35 -6.71
C VAL A 100 -14.69 5.42 -7.64
N THR A 101 -14.95 5.53 -8.93
CA THR A 101 -13.94 5.61 -9.98
C THR A 101 -14.49 6.35 -11.21
N ASP A 102 -13.63 7.01 -11.95
CA ASP A 102 -13.94 7.57 -13.27
C ASP A 102 -14.06 6.47 -14.35
N LEU A 103 -13.46 5.31 -14.12
CA LEU A 103 -13.46 4.19 -15.04
C LEU A 103 -14.81 3.50 -15.07
N ARG A 104 -15.39 3.29 -16.26
CA ARG A 104 -16.65 2.55 -16.39
C ARG A 104 -16.51 1.12 -15.85
N VAL A 105 -17.36 0.75 -14.91
CA VAL A 105 -17.34 -0.54 -14.23
C VAL A 105 -18.22 -1.58 -14.93
N ASN A 106 -17.74 -2.81 -15.00
CA ASN A 106 -18.46 -3.96 -15.55
C ASN A 106 -17.88 -5.27 -14.96
N LYS A 107 -18.57 -6.40 -15.22
CA LYS A 107 -18.15 -7.73 -14.71
C LYS A 107 -16.74 -8.19 -15.16
N ARG A 108 -16.20 -7.62 -16.25
CA ARG A 108 -14.87 -8.01 -16.77
C ARG A 108 -13.72 -7.29 -16.07
N ASN A 109 -13.94 -6.06 -15.63
CA ASN A 109 -12.87 -5.24 -15.04
C ASN A 109 -12.98 -5.06 -13.53
N VAL A 110 -14.12 -5.40 -12.90
CA VAL A 110 -14.38 -5.13 -11.48
C VAL A 110 -13.33 -5.75 -10.56
N ASP A 111 -12.89 -6.98 -10.80
CA ASP A 111 -11.88 -7.64 -9.98
C ASP A 111 -10.53 -6.90 -9.99
N LYS A 112 -10.16 -6.33 -11.15
CA LYS A 112 -8.95 -5.53 -11.29
C LYS A 112 -9.07 -4.20 -10.54
N LEU A 113 -10.24 -3.55 -10.65
CA LEU A 113 -10.52 -2.28 -9.95
C LEU A 113 -10.57 -2.49 -8.43
N MET A 114 -11.25 -3.53 -7.95
CA MET A 114 -11.29 -3.87 -6.52
C MET A 114 -9.89 -4.18 -5.96
N ARG A 115 -9.03 -4.89 -6.71
CA ARG A 115 -7.63 -5.09 -6.32
C ARG A 115 -6.87 -3.77 -6.25
N GLY A 116 -7.12 -2.86 -7.19
CA GLY A 116 -6.57 -1.50 -7.16
C GLY A 116 -7.02 -0.73 -5.92
N GLY A 117 -8.31 -0.70 -5.62
CA GLY A 117 -8.87 -0.04 -4.43
C GLY A 117 -8.32 -0.63 -3.11
N ARG A 118 -8.22 -1.95 -3.01
CA ARG A 118 -7.63 -2.63 -1.84
C ARG A 118 -6.11 -2.43 -1.71
N ALA A 119 -5.41 -2.06 -2.80
CA ALA A 119 -3.97 -1.82 -2.75
C ALA A 119 -3.60 -0.68 -1.79
N ARG A 120 -4.47 0.32 -1.62
CA ARG A 120 -4.30 1.41 -0.65
C ARG A 120 -4.14 0.88 0.79
N GLY A 121 -5.01 -0.04 1.21
CA GLY A 121 -4.92 -0.65 2.55
C GLY A 121 -3.61 -1.39 2.81
N LYS A 122 -2.94 -1.90 1.77
CA LYS A 122 -1.62 -2.53 1.93
C LYS A 122 -0.54 -1.54 2.33
N ILE A 123 -0.65 -0.25 1.99
CA ILE A 123 0.28 0.78 2.40
C ILE A 123 0.24 0.91 3.93
N GLU A 124 -0.95 0.96 4.53
CA GLU A 124 -1.10 1.06 5.99
C GLU A 124 -0.67 -0.23 6.69
N HIS A 125 -1.22 -1.36 6.29
CA HIS A 125 -1.00 -2.62 7.01
C HIS A 125 0.36 -3.26 6.72
N ALA A 126 0.89 -3.18 5.51
CA ALA A 126 2.15 -3.81 5.16
C ALA A 126 3.33 -2.83 5.27
N THR A 127 3.26 -1.65 4.65
CA THR A 127 4.40 -0.73 4.59
C THR A 127 4.62 -0.04 5.94
N PHE A 128 3.60 0.55 6.54
CA PHE A 128 3.76 1.19 7.85
C PHE A 128 4.08 0.19 8.96
N ASN A 129 3.45 -0.99 8.95
CA ASN A 129 3.81 -2.04 9.91
C ASN A 129 5.26 -2.49 9.73
N THR A 130 5.77 -2.57 8.50
CA THR A 130 7.19 -2.86 8.25
C THR A 130 8.09 -1.75 8.79
N LEU A 131 7.78 -0.49 8.48
CA LEU A 131 8.55 0.67 8.92
C LEU A 131 8.55 0.84 10.45
N GLN A 132 7.45 0.51 11.13
CA GLN A 132 7.31 0.66 12.57
C GLN A 132 7.83 -0.54 13.36
N ASN A 133 7.51 -1.77 12.91
CA ASN A 133 7.64 -2.96 13.76
C ASN A 133 8.71 -3.95 13.28
N GLN A 134 9.28 -3.80 12.07
CA GLN A 134 10.24 -4.77 11.53
C GLN A 134 11.71 -4.30 11.54
N GLY A 135 12.00 -3.28 12.34
CA GLY A 135 13.38 -2.83 12.62
C GLY A 135 13.81 -1.58 11.86
N ASP A 136 12.93 -0.96 11.08
CA ASP A 136 13.20 0.31 10.41
C ASP A 136 13.05 1.51 11.36
N ASN A 137 12.46 1.31 12.56
CA ASN A 137 12.33 2.29 13.66
C ASN A 137 11.73 3.64 13.24
N CYS A 138 10.73 3.64 12.34
CA CYS A 138 10.10 4.87 11.84
C CYS A 138 9.45 5.73 12.94
N GLU A 139 9.15 5.14 14.10
CA GLU A 139 8.61 5.85 15.27
C GLU A 139 9.70 6.51 16.12
N HIS A 140 10.98 6.32 15.79
CA HIS A 140 12.07 6.93 16.56
C HIS A 140 11.99 8.45 16.45
N ASN A 141 12.05 9.12 17.59
CA ASN A 141 12.07 10.57 17.62
C ASN A 141 13.52 11.08 17.37
N ASP A 142 13.83 11.34 16.10
CA ASP A 142 15.13 11.91 15.69
C ASP A 142 15.23 13.42 15.98
N GLY A 143 14.23 13.99 16.69
CA GLY A 143 14.14 15.42 16.98
C GLY A 143 13.55 16.22 15.80
N HIS A 144 13.06 17.44 16.13
CA HIS A 144 12.43 18.27 15.10
C HIS A 144 13.42 19.12 14.29
N GLY A 145 14.65 19.29 14.77
CA GLY A 145 15.67 20.08 14.10
C GLY A 145 15.28 21.55 13.83
N ALA A 146 16.22 22.35 13.37
CA ALA A 146 15.99 23.76 13.06
C ALA A 146 15.32 24.02 11.68
N LYS A 147 15.25 23.02 10.81
CA LYS A 147 14.65 23.05 9.47
C LYS A 147 14.05 21.65 9.24
N ASN A 148 13.40 21.38 8.18
CA ASN A 148 12.65 20.16 7.82
C ASN A 148 13.35 18.79 8.09
N LEU A 149 14.10 18.65 9.19
CA LEU A 149 14.92 17.48 9.50
C LEU A 149 14.06 16.20 9.59
N SER A 150 12.97 16.25 10.34
CA SER A 150 12.04 15.10 10.46
C SER A 150 11.44 14.68 9.13
N VAL A 151 11.10 15.64 8.26
CA VAL A 151 10.57 15.39 6.93
C VAL A 151 11.63 14.71 6.05
N VAL A 152 12.87 15.22 6.09
CA VAL A 152 13.99 14.64 5.32
C VAL A 152 14.28 13.21 5.78
N PHE A 153 14.32 12.96 7.10
CA PHE A 153 14.50 11.61 7.62
C PHE A 153 13.35 10.66 7.21
N ALA A 154 12.10 11.11 7.31
CA ALA A 154 10.96 10.31 6.86
C ALA A 154 11.06 9.95 5.36
N MET A 155 11.45 10.90 4.52
CA MET A 155 11.67 10.66 3.08
C MET A 155 12.82 9.68 2.82
N LEU A 156 13.94 9.80 3.55
CA LEU A 156 15.06 8.87 3.43
C LEU A 156 14.70 7.46 3.90
N MET A 157 13.90 7.33 4.94
CA MET A 157 13.40 6.04 5.41
C MET A 157 12.45 5.39 4.40
N MET A 158 11.55 6.18 3.79
CA MET A 158 10.69 5.68 2.71
C MET A 158 11.51 5.23 1.49
N LEU A 159 12.55 5.98 1.13
CA LEU A 159 13.48 5.60 0.06
C LEU A 159 14.22 4.30 0.40
N ALA A 160 14.73 4.17 1.62
CA ALA A 160 15.39 2.95 2.07
C ALA A 160 14.43 1.75 2.03
N CYS A 161 13.19 1.93 2.52
CA CYS A 161 12.16 0.90 2.45
C CYS A 161 11.86 0.48 1.00
N LEU A 162 11.80 1.43 0.06
CA LEU A 162 11.61 1.14 -1.36
C LEU A 162 12.78 0.33 -1.94
N VAL A 163 14.01 0.69 -1.60
CA VAL A 163 15.22 -0.06 -1.99
C VAL A 163 15.17 -1.47 -1.42
N ASP A 164 14.83 -1.63 -0.15
CA ASP A 164 14.71 -2.93 0.53
C ASP A 164 13.62 -3.83 -0.07
N GLN A 165 12.56 -3.25 -0.62
CA GLN A 165 11.50 -4.01 -1.30
C GLN A 165 11.87 -4.38 -2.74
N THR A 166 12.60 -3.53 -3.44
CA THR A 166 12.93 -3.74 -4.86
C THR A 166 14.19 -4.56 -5.06
N GLN A 167 15.18 -4.41 -4.20
CA GLN A 167 16.47 -5.09 -4.30
C GLN A 167 16.36 -6.63 -4.33
N PRO A 168 15.50 -7.29 -3.52
CA PRO A 168 15.29 -8.73 -3.60
C PRO A 168 14.72 -9.22 -4.94
N LEU A 169 14.04 -8.35 -5.69
CA LEU A 169 13.46 -8.73 -6.98
C LEU A 169 14.52 -8.89 -8.08
N CYS A 170 15.64 -8.22 -7.95
CA CYS A 170 16.69 -8.18 -8.98
C CYS A 170 18.06 -8.70 -8.51
N CYS A 171 18.25 -9.01 -7.21
CA CYS A 171 19.54 -9.42 -6.66
C CYS A 171 19.50 -10.87 -6.15
N ALA A 172 19.97 -11.82 -6.96
CA ALA A 172 20.02 -13.23 -6.60
C ALA A 172 20.90 -13.50 -5.36
N LEU A 173 21.99 -12.74 -5.17
CA LEU A 173 22.86 -12.87 -3.99
C LEU A 173 22.10 -12.49 -2.71
N LEU A 174 21.32 -11.39 -2.73
CA LEU A 174 20.50 -11.02 -1.58
C LEU A 174 19.41 -12.06 -1.30
N GLN A 175 18.79 -12.63 -2.33
CA GLN A 175 17.84 -13.73 -2.17
C GLN A 175 18.47 -14.94 -1.47
N ALA A 176 19.69 -15.31 -1.85
CA ALA A 176 20.43 -16.41 -1.23
C ALA A 176 20.79 -16.12 0.24
N VAL A 177 21.24 -14.89 0.54
CA VAL A 177 21.51 -14.43 1.91
C VAL A 177 20.24 -14.47 2.76
N TRP A 178 19.13 -13.96 2.21
CA TRP A 178 17.84 -13.96 2.92
C TRP A 178 17.34 -15.38 3.22
N ALA A 179 17.44 -16.28 2.23
CA ALA A 179 17.08 -17.68 2.44
C ALA A 179 17.95 -18.35 3.54
N LYS A 180 19.23 -17.99 3.62
CA LYS A 180 20.16 -18.48 4.66
C LYS A 180 19.84 -17.95 6.05
N LEU A 181 19.49 -16.66 6.17
CA LEU A 181 19.21 -16.00 7.45
C LEU A 181 17.77 -16.21 7.94
N GLY A 182 16.83 -16.54 7.07
CA GLY A 182 15.47 -16.92 7.40
C GLY A 182 14.50 -15.77 7.68
N SER A 183 14.95 -14.56 8.06
CA SER A 183 14.07 -13.43 8.32
C SER A 183 14.66 -12.09 7.91
N LYS A 184 13.79 -11.13 7.54
CA LYS A 184 14.16 -9.74 7.21
C LYS A 184 14.83 -9.05 8.40
N ARG A 185 14.31 -9.28 9.60
CA ARG A 185 14.86 -8.72 10.83
C ARG A 185 16.31 -9.17 11.06
N GLN A 186 16.57 -10.46 10.94
CA GLN A 186 17.92 -11.01 11.12
C GLN A 186 18.89 -10.50 10.04
N LEU A 187 18.41 -10.36 8.80
CA LEU A 187 19.20 -9.73 7.73
C LEU A 187 19.58 -8.28 8.11
N GLY A 188 18.61 -7.47 8.56
CA GLY A 188 18.84 -6.10 8.99
C GLY A 188 19.84 -5.99 10.16
N GLU A 189 19.69 -6.82 11.19
CA GLU A 189 20.61 -6.88 12.35
C GLU A 189 22.03 -7.27 11.92
N SER A 190 22.17 -8.28 11.06
CA SER A 190 23.46 -8.73 10.53
C SER A 190 24.10 -7.67 9.66
N MET A 191 23.34 -6.98 8.82
CA MET A 191 23.81 -5.85 8.01
C MET A 191 24.31 -4.70 8.88
N ARG A 192 23.56 -4.31 9.92
CA ARG A 192 23.99 -3.26 10.87
C ARG A 192 25.30 -3.64 11.54
N SER A 193 25.43 -4.87 12.03
CA SER A 193 26.67 -5.36 12.62
C SER A 193 27.86 -5.21 11.67
N LEU A 194 27.71 -5.56 10.40
CA LEU A 194 28.76 -5.36 9.41
C LEU A 194 29.09 -3.89 9.18
N PHE A 195 28.11 -3.01 9.15
CA PHE A 195 28.33 -1.57 8.99
C PHE A 195 29.11 -0.94 10.15
N TYR A 196 28.87 -1.40 11.39
CA TYR A 196 29.58 -0.89 12.56
C TYR A 196 30.95 -1.48 12.77
N THR A 197 31.20 -2.69 12.25
CA THR A 197 32.41 -3.44 12.61
C THR A 197 33.45 -3.43 11.52
N TYR A 198 33.05 -3.37 10.23
CA TYR A 198 33.97 -3.58 9.13
C TYR A 198 33.86 -2.52 8.02
N ALA A 199 35.01 -2.06 7.52
CA ALA A 199 35.09 -1.22 6.33
C ALA A 199 34.85 -2.03 5.06
N LEU A 200 33.61 -2.12 4.60
CA LEU A 200 33.22 -2.78 3.36
C LEU A 200 32.74 -1.72 2.37
N HIS A 201 33.31 -1.73 1.17
CA HIS A 201 33.12 -0.64 0.20
C HIS A 201 31.89 -0.76 -0.70
N SER A 202 31.20 -1.91 -0.69
CA SER A 202 30.01 -2.12 -1.51
C SER A 202 28.96 -3.00 -0.82
N MET A 203 27.70 -2.85 -1.24
CA MET A 203 26.61 -3.73 -0.80
C MET A 203 26.87 -5.19 -1.19
N ARG A 204 27.45 -5.41 -2.35
CA ARG A 204 27.83 -6.75 -2.81
C ARG A 204 28.80 -7.43 -1.85
N GLN A 205 29.86 -6.74 -1.42
CA GLN A 205 30.81 -7.28 -0.43
C GLN A 205 30.13 -7.61 0.90
N ARG A 206 29.13 -6.82 1.32
CA ARG A 206 28.34 -7.12 2.53
C ARG A 206 27.51 -8.38 2.37
N PHE A 207 26.85 -8.56 1.24
CA PHE A 207 26.08 -9.78 0.98
C PHE A 207 27.00 -11.01 0.84
N GLU A 208 28.14 -10.89 0.19
CA GLU A 208 29.16 -11.96 0.12
C GLU A 208 29.69 -12.31 1.51
N ALA A 209 29.92 -11.31 2.38
CA ALA A 209 30.32 -11.53 3.76
C ALA A 209 29.27 -12.25 4.60
N LEU A 210 27.99 -11.95 4.40
CA LEU A 210 26.87 -12.64 5.06
C LEU A 210 26.66 -14.06 4.53
N PHE A 211 26.93 -14.28 3.25
CA PHE A 211 26.74 -15.57 2.62
C PHE A 211 27.93 -16.52 2.87
N ASP A 212 29.13 -16.07 2.59
CA ASP A 212 30.37 -16.89 2.63
C ASP A 212 31.19 -16.73 3.91
N GLY A 213 30.91 -15.70 4.70
CA GLY A 213 31.79 -15.25 5.78
C GLY A 213 32.83 -14.22 5.33
N LEU A 214 33.44 -13.57 6.29
CA LEU A 214 34.42 -12.51 6.04
C LEU A 214 35.76 -13.08 5.61
N LYS A 215 36.18 -12.82 4.39
CA LYS A 215 37.48 -13.30 3.80
C LYS A 215 38.65 -12.34 4.03
N ARG A 216 38.86 -11.68 5.04
CA ARG A 216 39.88 -10.69 5.46
C ARG A 216 39.19 -9.35 5.86
N PRO A 217 38.51 -9.30 6.98
CA PRO A 217 37.89 -8.09 7.43
C PRO A 217 38.95 -7.07 7.87
N GLN A 218 38.82 -5.82 7.40
CA GLN A 218 39.51 -4.70 8.03
C GLN A 218 38.51 -4.06 9.02
N PRO A 219 38.80 -4.05 10.34
CA PRO A 219 37.96 -3.35 11.31
C PRO A 219 37.97 -1.84 11.06
N ILE A 220 36.85 -1.17 11.34
CA ILE A 220 36.73 0.30 11.19
C ILE A 220 37.61 1.02 12.22
N PHE A 221 37.87 0.41 13.37
CA PHE A 221 38.66 1.00 14.44
C PHE A 221 40.08 0.42 14.38
N VAL A 222 41.00 1.17 13.77
CA VAL A 222 42.43 1.07 14.08
C VAL A 222 42.61 1.90 15.35
N ILE A 223 42.73 1.26 16.51
CA ILE A 223 43.25 1.93 17.69
C ILE A 223 44.74 2.10 17.42
N ASP A 224 45.14 3.24 16.90
CA ASP A 224 46.52 3.66 16.98
C ASP A 224 46.83 3.81 18.49
N SER A 225 47.47 2.81 19.04
CA SER A 225 48.05 2.91 20.37
C SER A 225 49.19 3.89 20.31
N PRO A 226 49.28 4.85 21.26
CA PRO A 226 50.35 5.85 21.34
C PRO A 226 51.73 5.18 21.52
#